data_84dfc3ba7a62e8e20f66e13348014a27
#
_entry.id   84dfc3ba7a62e8e20f66e13348014a27
#
_cell.length_a   1.000
_cell.length_b   1.000
_cell.length_c   1.000
_cell.angle_alpha   90.00
_cell.angle_beta   90.00
_cell.angle_gamma   90.00
#
_symmetry.space_group_name_H-M   'P 1'
#
loop_
_entity.id
_entity.type
_entity.pdbx_description
1 polymer ?
#
loop_
_entity_poly.entity_id
_entity_poly.type
_entity_poly.pdbx_seq_one_letter_code
_entity_poly.pdbx_strand_id
1 'polypeptide(L)'
;MDWIEVAVKTTTEGIEPVSGILIMNGISGYAVEDSADFEEFLRDKEVYWDYIEDSLMALKDCDTVVTFYITDDASGVEQLSLIKSELARLKNDDTDEIFGELSVTLKNIAEEDWANNWKQYFKPISVGDKLLVKPTWEKIDDVGAKTVVEIDPSSSFGTGSHTTTKLCLEYIEKIDEKLSGESFEMIDVGCGSGILAIAANKLSGAHVTAIDIEENSIRVAKENFETNNIPESEYELYLGSITDDDELFSKIARKKYKMLAANIVADVLKAMAPYFKKLLDDDGYAVISGIISERADEVEQSFLSAGFSVVEKKDTDGWTAIFLRHA
;
A
#
# COMPACT_ATOMS: atom_id res chain seq x y z
N MET A 1 13.22 19.62 6.92
CA MET A 1 12.52 18.34 6.84
C MET A 1 12.56 17.80 8.26
N ASP A 2 11.44 17.72 8.89
CA ASP A 2 11.37 17.26 10.28
C ASP A 2 11.19 15.74 10.24
N TRP A 3 11.73 15.05 11.25
CA TRP A 3 11.71 13.60 11.34
C TRP A 3 11.00 13.16 12.60
N ILE A 4 10.21 12.11 12.50
CA ILE A 4 9.56 11.45 13.62
C ILE A 4 10.31 10.16 13.91
N GLU A 5 10.74 10.01 15.16
CA GLU A 5 11.34 8.78 15.65
C GLU A 5 10.23 7.80 16.04
N VAL A 6 10.28 6.62 15.46
CA VAL A 6 9.33 5.53 15.68
C VAL A 6 10.07 4.37 16.33
N ALA A 7 9.56 3.88 17.46
CA ALA A 7 10.12 2.74 18.16
C ALA A 7 9.10 1.59 18.21
N VAL A 8 9.52 0.39 17.81
CA VAL A 8 8.75 -0.85 17.88
C VAL A 8 9.33 -1.72 18.97
N LYS A 9 8.54 -2.00 20.02
CA LYS A 9 8.91 -2.92 21.07
C LYS A 9 8.68 -4.36 20.63
N THR A 10 9.70 -5.19 20.71
CA THR A 10 9.66 -6.59 20.26
C THR A 10 10.48 -7.49 21.19
N THR A 11 10.86 -8.66 20.73
CA THR A 11 11.79 -9.60 21.37
C THR A 11 13.01 -9.79 20.47
N THR A 12 14.04 -10.46 20.95
CA THR A 12 15.22 -10.81 20.15
C THR A 12 14.81 -11.58 18.88
N GLU A 13 13.88 -12.52 19.01
CA GLU A 13 13.36 -13.28 17.86
C GLU A 13 12.50 -12.43 16.91
N GLY A 14 11.93 -11.33 17.40
CA GLY A 14 11.11 -10.42 16.61
C GLY A 14 11.90 -9.37 15.82
N ILE A 15 13.21 -9.21 16.07
CA ILE A 15 14.05 -8.23 15.37
C ILE A 15 14.05 -8.47 13.86
N GLU A 16 14.29 -9.71 13.43
CA GLU A 16 14.37 -10.05 12.01
C GLU A 16 13.04 -9.84 11.26
N PRO A 17 11.88 -10.34 11.74
CA PRO A 17 10.59 -10.05 11.13
C PRO A 17 10.25 -8.55 11.08
N VAL A 18 10.48 -7.81 12.16
CA VAL A 18 10.25 -6.35 12.21
C VAL A 18 11.14 -5.63 11.21
N SER A 19 12.44 -5.96 11.17
CA SER A 19 13.39 -5.38 10.21
C SER A 19 12.98 -5.68 8.76
N GLY A 20 12.49 -6.88 8.50
CA GLY A 20 11.95 -7.27 7.19
C GLY A 20 10.79 -6.37 6.77
N ILE A 21 9.84 -6.12 7.66
CA ILE A 21 8.71 -5.20 7.43
C ILE A 21 9.24 -3.79 7.12
N LEU A 22 10.19 -3.27 7.88
CA LEU A 22 10.77 -1.95 7.64
C LEU A 22 11.41 -1.83 6.26
N ILE A 23 12.24 -2.81 5.88
CA ILE A 23 12.91 -2.83 4.58
C ILE A 23 11.90 -2.90 3.42
N MET A 24 10.87 -3.74 3.54
CA MET A 24 9.80 -3.85 2.53
C MET A 24 9.02 -2.55 2.35
N ASN A 25 8.94 -1.73 3.40
CA ASN A 25 8.28 -0.43 3.37
C ASN A 25 9.27 0.74 3.10
N GLY A 26 10.48 0.45 2.60
CA GLY A 26 11.44 1.47 2.15
C GLY A 26 12.26 2.10 3.28
N ILE A 27 12.22 1.57 4.49
CA ILE A 27 13.07 1.99 5.61
C ILE A 27 14.38 1.19 5.53
N SER A 28 15.45 1.83 5.08
CA SER A 28 16.78 1.20 4.96
C SER A 28 17.69 1.46 6.16
N GLY A 29 17.33 2.42 7.04
CA GLY A 29 18.12 2.77 8.22
C GLY A 29 17.28 2.63 9.49
N TYR A 30 17.66 1.71 10.37
CA TYR A 30 17.06 1.53 11.69
C TYR A 30 18.14 1.15 12.69
N ALA A 31 17.89 1.37 13.97
CA ALA A 31 18.73 0.98 15.09
C ALA A 31 18.02 -0.12 15.90
N VAL A 32 18.79 -1.05 16.42
CA VAL A 32 18.29 -2.12 17.30
C VAL A 32 18.94 -1.94 18.67
N GLU A 33 18.12 -1.94 19.71
CA GLU A 33 18.55 -2.05 21.11
C GLU A 33 18.08 -3.42 21.60
N ASP A 34 19.02 -4.30 21.99
CA ASP A 34 18.71 -5.63 22.51
C ASP A 34 19.67 -5.98 23.63
N SER A 35 19.11 -6.41 24.76
CA SER A 35 19.92 -6.84 25.92
C SER A 35 20.73 -8.11 25.63
N ALA A 36 20.28 -8.98 24.73
CA ALA A 36 20.99 -10.19 24.33
C ALA A 36 22.31 -9.88 23.61
N ASP A 37 22.30 -8.90 22.69
CA ASP A 37 23.52 -8.44 21.99
C ASP A 37 24.54 -7.86 22.97
N PHE A 38 24.05 -7.11 23.99
CA PHE A 38 24.93 -6.55 25.00
C PHE A 38 25.51 -7.62 25.91
N GLU A 39 24.78 -8.67 26.26
CA GLU A 39 25.31 -9.82 27.00
C GLU A 39 26.37 -10.60 26.19
N GLU A 40 26.18 -10.76 24.86
CA GLU A 40 27.16 -11.39 23.97
C GLU A 40 28.44 -10.54 23.89
N PHE A 41 28.29 -9.23 23.73
CA PHE A 41 29.40 -8.27 23.77
C PHE A 41 30.21 -8.34 25.09
N LEU A 42 29.53 -8.49 26.22
CA LEU A 42 30.21 -8.64 27.54
C LEU A 42 30.94 -9.98 27.70
N ARG A 43 30.53 -11.02 26.97
CA ARG A 43 31.13 -12.36 26.97
C ARG A 43 32.33 -12.47 26.04
N ASP A 44 32.52 -11.53 25.11
CA ASP A 44 33.65 -11.55 24.17
C ASP A 44 34.97 -11.27 24.94
N LYS A 45 35.78 -12.32 25.04
CA LYS A 45 37.05 -12.33 25.78
C LYS A 45 38.22 -11.71 24.99
N GLU A 46 38.03 -11.33 23.75
CA GLU A 46 39.06 -10.76 22.89
C GLU A 46 39.23 -9.25 23.12
N VAL A 47 38.27 -8.60 23.80
CA VAL A 47 38.30 -7.17 24.09
C VAL A 47 38.45 -6.95 25.59
N TYR A 48 39.62 -6.40 26.04
CA TYR A 48 39.88 -6.02 27.42
C TYR A 48 39.26 -4.64 27.68
N TRP A 49 38.23 -4.58 28.54
CA TRP A 49 37.62 -3.35 29.02
C TRP A 49 38.13 -3.02 30.40
N ASP A 50 38.85 -1.91 30.54
CA ASP A 50 39.26 -1.39 31.85
C ASP A 50 38.14 -0.56 32.50
N TYR A 51 37.15 -0.10 31.72
CA TYR A 51 36.00 0.69 32.16
C TYR A 51 34.85 0.61 31.17
N ILE A 52 33.64 0.36 31.65
CA ILE A 52 32.39 0.44 30.87
C ILE A 52 31.59 1.61 31.44
N GLU A 53 31.17 2.55 30.60
CA GLU A 53 30.34 3.68 31.01
C GLU A 53 28.99 3.21 31.57
N ASP A 54 28.49 3.89 32.61
CA ASP A 54 27.21 3.58 33.25
C ASP A 54 26.04 3.61 32.27
N SER A 55 26.13 4.44 31.22
CA SER A 55 25.17 4.51 30.11
C SER A 55 25.06 3.20 29.29
N LEU A 56 26.19 2.50 29.11
CA LEU A 56 26.22 1.20 28.43
C LEU A 56 25.73 0.07 29.34
N MET A 57 25.96 0.19 30.66
CA MET A 57 25.41 -0.80 31.60
C MET A 57 23.89 -0.79 31.70
N ALA A 58 23.24 0.30 31.34
CA ALA A 58 21.78 0.40 31.27
C ALA A 58 21.18 -0.49 30.14
N LEU A 59 21.99 -0.85 29.14
CA LEU A 59 21.56 -1.76 28.05
C LEU A 59 21.42 -3.22 28.50
N LYS A 60 21.93 -3.57 29.67
CA LYS A 60 21.85 -4.94 30.19
C LYS A 60 20.41 -5.40 30.49
N ASP A 61 19.57 -4.46 30.89
CA ASP A 61 18.16 -4.71 31.26
C ASP A 61 17.21 -3.90 30.37
N CYS A 62 17.64 -3.53 29.13
CA CYS A 62 16.76 -2.81 28.21
C CYS A 62 15.73 -3.73 27.56
N ASP A 63 14.58 -3.17 27.23
CA ASP A 63 13.64 -3.81 26.34
C ASP A 63 14.25 -3.94 24.93
N THR A 64 13.91 -4.99 24.20
CA THR A 64 14.28 -5.11 22.79
C THR A 64 13.42 -4.16 21.96
N VAL A 65 14.08 -3.20 21.29
CA VAL A 65 13.41 -2.14 20.54
C VAL A 65 14.08 -1.94 19.19
N VAL A 66 13.27 -1.84 18.14
CA VAL A 66 13.72 -1.43 16.80
C VAL A 66 13.27 0.00 16.56
N THR A 67 14.22 0.92 16.38
CA THR A 67 13.97 2.35 16.18
C THR A 67 14.29 2.77 14.75
N PHE A 68 13.39 3.50 14.11
CA PHE A 68 13.57 4.04 12.78
C PHE A 68 12.99 5.46 12.67
N TYR A 69 13.19 6.12 11.52
CA TYR A 69 12.75 7.48 11.30
C TYR A 69 11.90 7.58 10.05
N ILE A 70 10.81 8.32 10.14
CA ILE A 70 9.94 8.70 9.03
C ILE A 70 9.89 10.21 8.88
N THR A 71 9.55 10.71 7.70
CA THR A 71 9.36 12.15 7.48
C THR A 71 8.06 12.64 8.15
N ASP A 72 8.09 13.87 8.68
CA ASP A 72 6.89 14.52 9.22
C ASP A 72 6.09 15.18 8.09
N ASP A 73 5.53 14.32 7.22
CA ASP A 73 4.70 14.70 6.08
C ASP A 73 3.71 13.59 5.69
N ALA A 74 2.94 13.78 4.62
CA ALA A 74 1.96 12.80 4.14
C ALA A 74 2.58 11.45 3.80
N SER A 75 3.80 11.42 3.26
CA SER A 75 4.50 10.18 2.91
C SER A 75 4.89 9.38 4.14
N GLY A 76 5.41 10.04 5.18
CA GLY A 76 5.74 9.38 6.45
C GLY A 76 4.51 8.84 7.17
N VAL A 77 3.38 9.56 7.11
CA VAL A 77 2.10 9.08 7.66
C VAL A 77 1.64 7.80 6.96
N GLU A 78 1.67 7.80 5.63
CA GLU A 78 1.31 6.63 4.82
C GLU A 78 2.21 5.43 5.14
N GLN A 79 3.52 5.67 5.17
CA GLN A 79 4.53 4.66 5.48
C GLN A 79 4.32 4.06 6.88
N LEU A 80 4.05 4.90 7.89
CA LEU A 80 3.76 4.43 9.25
C LEU A 80 2.47 3.62 9.32
N SER A 81 1.44 4.01 8.58
CA SER A 81 0.17 3.27 8.53
C SER A 81 0.37 1.86 7.99
N LEU A 82 1.16 1.71 6.91
CA LEU A 82 1.52 0.42 6.34
C LEU A 82 2.29 -0.45 7.33
N ILE A 83 3.34 0.11 7.94
CA ILE A 83 4.16 -0.60 8.92
C ILE A 83 3.29 -1.07 10.09
N LYS A 84 2.40 -0.22 10.63
CA LYS A 84 1.48 -0.60 11.71
C LYS A 84 0.54 -1.74 11.29
N SER A 85 0.03 -1.72 10.06
CA SER A 85 -0.83 -2.80 9.53
C SER A 85 -0.09 -4.13 9.44
N GLU A 86 1.13 -4.12 8.90
CA GLU A 86 1.95 -5.33 8.79
C GLU A 86 2.41 -5.88 10.15
N LEU A 87 2.74 -4.99 11.10
CA LEU A 87 3.03 -5.41 12.48
C LEU A 87 1.81 -6.03 13.17
N ALA A 88 0.62 -5.48 12.93
CA ALA A 88 -0.62 -6.05 13.46
C ALA A 88 -0.89 -7.45 12.86
N ARG A 89 -0.63 -7.64 11.56
CA ARG A 89 -0.71 -8.95 10.90
C ARG A 89 0.30 -9.93 11.50
N LEU A 90 1.56 -9.52 11.61
CA LEU A 90 2.61 -10.33 12.24
C LEU A 90 2.21 -10.77 13.65
N LYS A 91 1.62 -9.86 14.43
CA LYS A 91 1.12 -10.17 15.77
C LYS A 91 -0.02 -11.19 15.79
N ASN A 92 -0.95 -11.08 14.85
CA ASN A 92 -2.07 -12.02 14.74
C ASN A 92 -1.59 -13.42 14.31
N ASP A 93 -0.55 -13.51 13.48
CA ASP A 93 0.04 -14.79 13.03
C ASP A 93 0.96 -15.41 14.10
N ASP A 94 1.43 -14.63 15.06
CA ASP A 94 2.29 -15.06 16.18
C ASP A 94 1.47 -15.69 17.31
N THR A 95 0.99 -16.92 17.09
CA THR A 95 0.15 -17.66 18.05
C THR A 95 0.90 -18.03 19.35
N ASP A 96 2.21 -18.09 19.32
CA ASP A 96 3.07 -18.46 20.43
C ASP A 96 3.66 -17.25 21.16
N GLU A 97 3.27 -16.03 20.76
CA GLU A 97 3.74 -14.74 21.30
C GLU A 97 5.27 -14.57 21.29
N ILE A 98 5.94 -15.18 20.28
CA ILE A 98 7.40 -15.18 20.16
C ILE A 98 7.95 -13.79 19.89
N PHE A 99 7.22 -12.95 19.12
CA PHE A 99 7.65 -11.61 18.69
C PHE A 99 7.27 -10.50 19.70
N GLY A 100 6.61 -10.86 20.80
CA GLY A 100 6.28 -9.95 21.88
C GLY A 100 5.12 -9.00 21.57
N GLU A 101 5.16 -7.79 22.15
CA GLU A 101 4.03 -6.85 22.07
C GLU A 101 3.82 -6.26 20.67
N LEU A 102 4.88 -6.06 19.90
CA LEU A 102 4.92 -5.35 18.62
C LEU A 102 4.24 -3.96 18.69
N SER A 103 4.33 -3.33 19.89
CA SER A 103 3.75 -2.02 20.13
C SER A 103 4.61 -0.93 19.52
N VAL A 104 3.95 0.08 18.90
CA VAL A 104 4.59 1.19 18.22
C VAL A 104 4.46 2.45 19.08
N THR A 105 5.57 3.10 19.37
CA THR A 105 5.61 4.40 20.07
C THR A 105 6.30 5.46 19.23
N LEU A 106 5.83 6.71 19.33
CA LEU A 106 6.40 7.86 18.63
C LEU A 106 7.13 8.74 19.65
N LYS A 107 8.39 9.06 19.39
CA LYS A 107 9.15 10.02 20.20
C LYS A 107 9.19 11.37 19.47
N ASN A 108 8.99 12.44 20.23
CA ASN A 108 8.94 13.86 19.86
C ASN A 108 7.56 14.44 19.49
N ILE A 109 6.50 13.64 19.35
CA ILE A 109 5.13 14.13 19.24
C ILE A 109 4.26 13.23 20.12
N ALA A 110 3.38 13.81 20.96
CA ALA A 110 2.37 13.02 21.65
C ALA A 110 1.47 12.34 20.59
N GLU A 111 1.20 11.06 20.76
CA GLU A 111 0.40 10.28 19.78
C GLU A 111 -0.97 10.92 19.50
N GLU A 112 -1.55 11.58 20.49
CA GLU A 112 -2.80 12.36 20.34
C GLU A 112 -2.62 13.63 19.49
N ASP A 113 -1.48 14.31 19.56
CA ASP A 113 -1.17 15.49 18.75
C ASP A 113 -0.88 15.08 17.32
N TRP A 114 -0.19 13.96 17.12
CA TRP A 114 0.08 13.40 15.79
C TRP A 114 -1.21 12.92 15.12
N ALA A 115 -2.06 12.17 15.84
CA ALA A 115 -3.36 11.70 15.34
C ALA A 115 -4.29 12.84 14.90
N ASN A 116 -4.11 14.05 15.41
CA ASN A 116 -4.89 15.21 15.00
C ASN A 116 -4.18 16.08 13.95
N ASN A 117 -2.84 16.12 13.96
CA ASN A 117 -2.06 16.98 13.07
C ASN A 117 -1.83 16.38 11.68
N TRP A 118 -1.82 15.05 11.54
CA TRP A 118 -1.60 14.39 10.25
C TRP A 118 -2.60 14.81 9.16
N LYS A 119 -3.83 15.18 9.54
CA LYS A 119 -4.87 15.67 8.60
C LYS A 119 -4.44 16.89 7.78
N GLN A 120 -3.55 17.73 8.32
CA GLN A 120 -3.06 18.92 7.62
C GLN A 120 -2.19 18.57 6.40
N TYR A 121 -1.57 17.39 6.37
CA TYR A 121 -0.70 16.94 5.29
C TYR A 121 -1.48 16.42 4.08
N PHE A 122 -2.72 15.97 4.31
CA PHE A 122 -3.58 15.49 3.21
C PHE A 122 -4.41 16.64 2.65
N LYS A 123 -3.92 17.18 1.53
CA LYS A 123 -4.60 18.23 0.78
C LYS A 123 -5.22 17.67 -0.49
N PRO A 124 -6.29 18.31 -1.00
CA PRO A 124 -6.83 17.94 -2.29
C PRO A 124 -5.78 17.98 -3.38
N ILE A 125 -5.70 16.92 -4.18
CA ILE A 125 -4.75 16.80 -5.28
C ILE A 125 -5.50 16.58 -6.59
N SER A 126 -5.11 17.34 -7.61
CA SER A 126 -5.55 17.08 -8.97
C SER A 126 -4.69 16.00 -9.59
N VAL A 127 -5.32 14.99 -10.17
CA VAL A 127 -4.65 13.90 -10.90
C VAL A 127 -5.20 13.92 -12.32
N GLY A 128 -4.31 13.94 -13.31
CA GLY A 128 -4.72 14.11 -14.70
C GLY A 128 -5.56 15.39 -14.94
N ASP A 129 -6.43 15.32 -15.92
CA ASP A 129 -7.29 16.44 -16.30
C ASP A 129 -8.68 16.38 -15.64
N LYS A 130 -9.17 15.15 -15.32
CA LYS A 130 -10.56 14.92 -14.91
C LYS A 130 -10.73 14.60 -13.42
N LEU A 131 -9.68 14.18 -12.70
CA LEU A 131 -9.80 13.72 -11.32
C LEU A 131 -9.33 14.76 -10.30
N LEU A 132 -10.03 14.79 -9.17
CA LEU A 132 -9.66 15.51 -7.96
C LEU A 132 -9.83 14.55 -6.78
N VAL A 133 -8.73 14.13 -6.19
CA VAL A 133 -8.75 13.31 -4.96
C VAL A 133 -8.67 14.22 -3.76
N LYS A 134 -9.55 14.02 -2.78
CA LYS A 134 -9.54 14.80 -1.54
C LYS A 134 -9.86 13.92 -0.33
N PRO A 135 -9.31 14.26 0.84
CA PRO A 135 -9.77 13.65 2.08
C PRO A 135 -11.19 14.10 2.43
N THR A 136 -11.91 13.26 3.19
CA THR A 136 -13.32 13.46 3.54
C THR A 136 -13.59 14.75 4.30
N TRP A 137 -12.63 15.24 5.11
CA TRP A 137 -12.77 16.47 5.92
C TRP A 137 -12.47 17.78 5.17
N GLU A 138 -11.85 17.71 3.99
CA GLU A 138 -11.57 18.92 3.20
C GLU A 138 -12.81 19.33 2.39
N LYS A 139 -13.16 20.62 2.48
CA LYS A 139 -14.22 21.20 1.66
C LYS A 139 -13.61 22.01 0.53
N ILE A 140 -14.14 21.83 -0.66
CA ILE A 140 -13.71 22.56 -1.86
C ILE A 140 -14.93 23.29 -2.39
N ASP A 141 -14.84 24.60 -2.50
CA ASP A 141 -15.94 25.45 -2.97
C ASP A 141 -16.10 25.39 -4.50
N ASP A 142 -15.01 25.16 -5.24
CA ASP A 142 -15.03 25.06 -6.69
C ASP A 142 -14.13 23.89 -7.15
N VAL A 143 -14.76 22.86 -7.63
CA VAL A 143 -14.09 21.67 -8.19
C VAL A 143 -13.92 21.75 -9.72
N GLY A 144 -14.45 22.81 -10.34
CA GLY A 144 -14.50 22.94 -11.80
C GLY A 144 -15.28 21.80 -12.45
N ALA A 145 -14.73 21.25 -13.53
CA ALA A 145 -15.31 20.11 -14.25
C ALA A 145 -14.76 18.75 -13.77
N LYS A 146 -14.03 18.72 -12.63
CA LYS A 146 -13.38 17.49 -12.19
C LYS A 146 -14.32 16.56 -11.42
N THR A 147 -14.13 15.26 -11.63
CA THR A 147 -14.74 14.20 -10.86
C THR A 147 -14.01 14.09 -9.51
N VAL A 148 -14.75 14.27 -8.42
CA VAL A 148 -14.19 14.24 -7.07
C VAL A 148 -14.22 12.82 -6.52
N VAL A 149 -13.08 12.34 -6.06
CA VAL A 149 -12.91 11.08 -5.31
C VAL A 149 -12.59 11.44 -3.87
N GLU A 150 -13.45 11.03 -2.95
CA GLU A 150 -13.27 11.26 -1.50
C GLU A 150 -12.70 10.01 -0.85
N ILE A 151 -11.59 10.15 -0.12
CA ILE A 151 -10.92 9.04 0.56
C ILE A 151 -10.67 9.41 2.02
N ASP A 152 -10.87 8.46 2.92
CA ASP A 152 -10.35 8.58 4.29
C ASP A 152 -8.95 7.93 4.35
N PRO A 153 -7.88 8.73 4.50
CA PRO A 153 -6.51 8.20 4.53
C PRO A 153 -6.11 7.58 5.87
N SER A 154 -7.01 7.47 6.84
CA SER A 154 -6.65 7.12 8.23
C SER A 154 -6.34 5.64 8.45
N SER A 155 -6.70 4.72 7.55
CA SER A 155 -6.74 3.30 7.91
C SER A 155 -6.32 2.29 6.82
N SER A 156 -5.92 2.74 5.61
CA SER A 156 -5.40 1.83 4.57
C SER A 156 -4.51 2.54 3.56
N PHE A 157 -3.72 1.75 2.80
CA PHE A 157 -2.94 2.25 1.66
C PHE A 157 -3.84 2.76 0.53
N GLY A 158 -3.32 3.71 -0.27
CA GLY A 158 -4.04 4.26 -1.41
C GLY A 158 -4.79 5.55 -1.09
N THR A 159 -4.15 6.46 -0.36
CA THR A 159 -4.71 7.81 -0.03
C THR A 159 -4.75 8.74 -1.24
N GLY A 160 -4.16 8.33 -2.36
CA GLY A 160 -4.02 9.15 -3.56
C GLY A 160 -2.77 10.05 -3.59
N SER A 161 -2.06 10.20 -2.48
CA SER A 161 -0.85 11.03 -2.41
C SER A 161 0.39 10.33 -2.98
N HIS A 162 0.47 9.01 -2.85
CA HIS A 162 1.59 8.22 -3.33
C HIS A 162 1.73 8.26 -4.86
N THR A 163 2.96 8.31 -5.35
CA THR A 163 3.26 8.41 -6.79
C THR A 163 2.64 7.28 -7.61
N THR A 164 2.68 6.02 -7.09
CA THR A 164 2.08 4.87 -7.79
C THR A 164 0.58 4.99 -7.97
N THR A 165 -0.13 5.49 -6.95
CA THR A 165 -1.58 5.72 -7.02
C THR A 165 -1.93 6.80 -8.03
N LYS A 166 -1.17 7.91 -8.05
CA LYS A 166 -1.34 8.98 -9.07
C LYS A 166 -1.14 8.45 -10.48
N LEU A 167 -0.09 7.67 -10.71
CA LEU A 167 0.19 7.05 -12.01
C LEU A 167 -0.94 6.12 -12.46
N CYS A 168 -1.48 5.29 -11.55
CA CYS A 168 -2.64 4.45 -11.86
C CYS A 168 -3.88 5.26 -12.21
N LEU A 169 -4.19 6.29 -11.43
CA LEU A 169 -5.34 7.16 -11.68
C LEU A 169 -5.24 7.89 -13.03
N GLU A 170 -4.05 8.38 -13.41
CA GLU A 170 -3.81 8.98 -14.74
C GLU A 170 -4.07 7.98 -15.87
N TYR A 171 -3.69 6.70 -15.69
CA TYR A 171 -3.96 5.68 -16.68
C TYR A 171 -5.43 5.23 -16.69
N ILE A 172 -6.10 5.19 -15.54
CA ILE A 172 -7.56 4.96 -15.47
C ILE A 172 -8.31 6.03 -16.26
N GLU A 173 -7.92 7.30 -16.14
CA GLU A 173 -8.48 8.41 -16.93
C GLU A 173 -8.28 8.19 -18.44
N LYS A 174 -7.07 7.77 -18.86
CA LYS A 174 -6.78 7.45 -20.27
C LYS A 174 -7.57 6.23 -20.78
N ILE A 175 -7.79 5.23 -19.92
CA ILE A 175 -8.58 4.04 -20.27
C ILE A 175 -10.06 4.43 -20.40
N ASP A 176 -10.58 5.23 -19.45
CA ASP A 176 -11.93 5.79 -19.51
C ASP A 176 -12.20 6.49 -20.86
N GLU A 177 -11.25 7.31 -21.31
CA GLU A 177 -11.35 7.99 -22.61
C GLU A 177 -11.41 7.02 -23.80
N LYS A 178 -10.70 5.90 -23.72
CA LYS A 178 -10.72 4.87 -24.77
C LYS A 178 -11.99 4.03 -24.77
N LEU A 179 -12.57 3.81 -23.60
CA LEU A 179 -13.80 3.02 -23.40
C LEU A 179 -15.07 3.90 -23.42
N SER A 180 -14.93 5.19 -23.73
CA SER A 180 -15.97 6.21 -23.58
C SER A 180 -17.32 5.79 -24.17
N GLY A 181 -18.36 5.82 -23.35
CA GLY A 181 -19.78 5.76 -23.72
C GLY A 181 -20.53 4.47 -23.39
N GLU A 182 -19.89 3.46 -22.84
CA GLU A 182 -20.56 2.23 -22.40
C GLU A 182 -20.20 1.93 -20.93
N SER A 183 -21.17 1.47 -20.16
CA SER A 183 -20.90 0.87 -18.84
C SER A 183 -20.14 -0.43 -19.05
N PHE A 184 -19.08 -0.64 -18.28
CA PHE A 184 -18.20 -1.81 -18.40
C PHE A 184 -17.85 -2.40 -17.03
N GLU A 185 -17.38 -3.64 -17.04
CA GLU A 185 -16.84 -4.31 -15.88
C GLU A 185 -15.37 -3.92 -15.65
N MET A 186 -15.05 -3.52 -14.41
CA MET A 186 -13.71 -3.27 -13.95
C MET A 186 -13.34 -4.20 -12.81
N ILE A 187 -12.07 -4.59 -12.73
CA ILE A 187 -11.53 -5.30 -11.58
C ILE A 187 -10.31 -4.55 -11.01
N ASP A 188 -10.30 -4.40 -9.68
CA ASP A 188 -9.20 -3.82 -8.90
C ASP A 188 -8.62 -4.90 -7.97
N VAL A 189 -7.37 -5.31 -8.21
CA VAL A 189 -6.72 -6.41 -7.48
C VAL A 189 -5.67 -5.86 -6.53
N GLY A 190 -5.85 -6.09 -5.23
CA GLY A 190 -5.15 -5.40 -4.16
C GLY A 190 -5.71 -3.98 -4.02
N CYS A 191 -7.02 -3.89 -3.78
CA CYS A 191 -7.75 -2.62 -3.89
C CYS A 191 -7.43 -1.62 -2.77
N GLY A 192 -6.93 -2.06 -1.62
CA GLY A 192 -6.62 -1.21 -0.47
C GLY A 192 -7.80 -0.33 -0.08
N SER A 193 -7.66 0.99 -0.21
CA SER A 193 -8.73 1.97 0.05
C SER A 193 -9.88 1.94 -0.97
N GLY A 194 -9.75 1.22 -2.08
CA GLY A 194 -10.70 1.20 -3.19
C GLY A 194 -10.59 2.41 -4.14
N ILE A 195 -9.58 3.25 -3.98
CA ILE A 195 -9.48 4.53 -4.72
C ILE A 195 -9.50 4.36 -6.24
N LEU A 196 -8.83 3.33 -6.79
CA LEU A 196 -8.76 3.09 -8.23
C LEU A 196 -10.15 2.66 -8.76
N ALA A 197 -10.79 1.76 -8.04
CA ALA A 197 -12.13 1.28 -8.29
C ALA A 197 -13.17 2.41 -8.24
N ILE A 198 -13.12 3.25 -7.20
CA ILE A 198 -13.99 4.41 -7.02
C ILE A 198 -13.79 5.42 -8.16
N ALA A 199 -12.54 5.69 -8.53
CA ALA A 199 -12.24 6.61 -9.64
C ALA A 199 -12.84 6.13 -10.96
N ALA A 200 -12.70 4.86 -11.30
CA ALA A 200 -13.27 4.29 -12.52
C ALA A 200 -14.81 4.32 -12.50
N ASN A 201 -15.44 3.97 -11.38
CA ASN A 201 -16.90 4.07 -11.27
C ASN A 201 -17.37 5.51 -11.46
N LYS A 202 -16.75 6.48 -10.80
CA LYS A 202 -17.17 7.88 -10.86
C LYS A 202 -16.88 8.57 -12.20
N LEU A 203 -15.89 8.10 -12.96
CA LEU A 203 -15.60 8.62 -14.31
C LEU A 203 -16.59 8.11 -15.34
N SER A 204 -16.88 6.80 -15.33
CA SER A 204 -17.57 6.12 -16.43
C SER A 204 -18.78 5.29 -16.02
N GLY A 205 -19.13 5.21 -14.73
CA GLY A 205 -20.17 4.31 -14.24
C GLY A 205 -19.80 2.83 -14.39
N ALA A 206 -18.50 2.50 -14.29
CA ALA A 206 -18.04 1.12 -14.34
C ALA A 206 -18.61 0.32 -13.17
N HIS A 207 -19.06 -0.92 -13.45
CA HIS A 207 -19.37 -1.87 -12.39
C HIS A 207 -18.07 -2.50 -11.88
N VAL A 208 -17.80 -2.41 -10.58
CA VAL A 208 -16.51 -2.73 -10.02
C VAL A 208 -16.51 -4.05 -9.28
N THR A 209 -15.49 -4.87 -9.53
CA THR A 209 -15.09 -5.98 -8.66
C THR A 209 -13.78 -5.60 -7.99
N ALA A 210 -13.73 -5.48 -6.67
CA ALA A 210 -12.53 -5.16 -5.93
C ALA A 210 -12.15 -6.29 -4.97
N ILE A 211 -10.86 -6.63 -4.92
CA ILE A 211 -10.34 -7.77 -4.19
C ILE A 211 -9.15 -7.34 -3.36
N ASP A 212 -9.08 -7.79 -2.13
CA ASP A 212 -7.91 -7.63 -1.28
C ASP A 212 -7.74 -8.86 -0.36
N ILE A 213 -6.51 -9.13 0.04
CA ILE A 213 -6.21 -10.22 0.99
C ILE A 213 -6.42 -9.79 2.44
N GLU A 214 -6.56 -8.49 2.69
CA GLU A 214 -6.70 -7.93 4.03
C GLU A 214 -8.14 -7.53 4.34
N GLU A 215 -8.68 -8.06 5.44
CA GLU A 215 -10.04 -7.75 5.88
C GLU A 215 -10.23 -6.25 6.14
N ASN A 216 -9.20 -5.59 6.68
CA ASN A 216 -9.22 -4.15 6.92
C ASN A 216 -9.36 -3.35 5.62
N SER A 217 -8.66 -3.74 4.56
CA SER A 217 -8.75 -3.12 3.23
C SER A 217 -10.17 -3.23 2.66
N ILE A 218 -10.79 -4.41 2.76
CA ILE A 218 -12.18 -4.61 2.31
C ILE A 218 -13.17 -3.74 3.10
N ARG A 219 -12.99 -3.62 4.42
CA ARG A 219 -13.83 -2.75 5.26
C ARG A 219 -13.67 -1.28 4.85
N VAL A 220 -12.43 -0.82 4.70
CA VAL A 220 -12.12 0.58 4.34
C VAL A 220 -12.61 0.89 2.92
N ALA A 221 -12.39 0.00 1.95
CA ALA A 221 -12.92 0.16 0.61
C ALA A 221 -14.44 0.34 0.64
N LYS A 222 -15.18 -0.49 1.42
CA LYS A 222 -16.63 -0.34 1.56
C LYS A 222 -17.02 1.04 2.10
N GLU A 223 -16.38 1.50 3.18
CA GLU A 223 -16.62 2.82 3.77
C GLU A 223 -16.36 3.96 2.77
N ASN A 224 -15.31 3.83 1.94
CA ASN A 224 -15.00 4.80 0.91
C ASN A 224 -15.99 4.76 -0.27
N PHE A 225 -16.50 3.58 -0.68
CA PHE A 225 -17.60 3.49 -1.67
C PHE A 225 -18.85 4.20 -1.17
N GLU A 226 -19.24 3.98 0.10
CA GLU A 226 -20.38 4.64 0.74
C GLU A 226 -20.18 6.16 0.80
N THR A 227 -18.99 6.63 1.21
CA THR A 227 -18.61 8.05 1.24
C THR A 227 -18.73 8.73 -0.13
N ASN A 228 -18.39 8.01 -1.20
CA ASN A 228 -18.53 8.49 -2.57
C ASN A 228 -19.95 8.34 -3.15
N ASN A 229 -20.92 7.89 -2.35
CA ASN A 229 -22.31 7.65 -2.74
C ASN A 229 -22.46 6.63 -3.89
N ILE A 230 -21.58 5.64 -3.96
CA ILE A 230 -21.67 4.55 -4.92
C ILE A 230 -22.57 3.46 -4.33
N PRO A 231 -23.69 3.11 -4.99
CA PRO A 231 -24.62 2.12 -4.46
C PRO A 231 -24.01 0.71 -4.48
N GLU A 232 -24.40 -0.13 -3.51
CA GLU A 232 -23.92 -1.53 -3.42
C GLU A 232 -24.21 -2.37 -4.68
N SER A 233 -25.14 -1.94 -5.52
CA SER A 233 -25.42 -2.60 -6.79
C SER A 233 -24.35 -2.35 -7.86
N GLU A 234 -23.44 -1.44 -7.67
CA GLU A 234 -22.40 -1.06 -8.63
C GLU A 234 -21.01 -1.60 -8.27
N TYR A 235 -20.88 -2.28 -7.12
CA TYR A 235 -19.60 -2.91 -6.75
C TYR A 235 -19.77 -4.25 -6.06
N GLU A 236 -18.74 -5.07 -6.15
CA GLU A 236 -18.57 -6.33 -5.43
C GLU A 236 -17.20 -6.32 -4.72
N LEU A 237 -17.19 -6.63 -3.42
CA LEU A 237 -15.96 -6.71 -2.62
C LEU A 237 -15.68 -8.16 -2.22
N TYR A 238 -14.44 -8.59 -2.39
CA TYR A 238 -14.02 -9.95 -2.06
C TYR A 238 -12.75 -9.94 -1.22
N LEU A 239 -12.80 -10.65 -0.10
CA LEU A 239 -11.62 -10.99 0.69
C LEU A 239 -10.98 -12.26 0.12
N GLY A 240 -9.72 -12.21 -0.28
CA GLY A 240 -8.98 -13.38 -0.77
C GLY A 240 -7.93 -13.06 -1.81
N SER A 241 -7.26 -14.11 -2.29
CA SER A 241 -6.20 -14.06 -3.30
C SER A 241 -6.65 -14.77 -4.57
N ILE A 242 -6.45 -14.14 -5.74
CA ILE A 242 -6.76 -14.77 -7.03
C ILE A 242 -5.77 -15.89 -7.41
N THR A 243 -4.62 -16.00 -6.71
CA THR A 243 -3.61 -17.03 -6.95
C THR A 243 -3.77 -18.24 -6.04
N ASP A 244 -4.36 -18.05 -4.86
CA ASP A 244 -4.37 -19.06 -3.80
C ASP A 244 -5.78 -19.58 -3.50
N ASP A 245 -6.83 -18.94 -4.05
CA ASP A 245 -8.23 -19.31 -3.91
C ASP A 245 -8.87 -19.61 -5.28
N ASP A 246 -8.87 -20.88 -5.68
CA ASP A 246 -9.44 -21.34 -6.93
C ASP A 246 -10.97 -21.11 -7.02
N GLU A 247 -11.67 -21.12 -5.88
CA GLU A 247 -13.13 -20.88 -5.85
C GLU A 247 -13.42 -19.41 -6.12
N LEU A 248 -12.71 -18.51 -5.43
CA LEU A 248 -12.79 -17.07 -5.67
C LEU A 248 -12.42 -16.75 -7.13
N PHE A 249 -11.28 -17.27 -7.62
CA PHE A 249 -10.87 -17.04 -9.00
C PHE A 249 -11.93 -17.51 -10.00
N SER A 250 -12.48 -18.73 -9.80
CA SER A 250 -13.54 -19.27 -10.67
C SER A 250 -14.81 -18.43 -10.64
N LYS A 251 -15.11 -17.79 -9.50
CA LYS A 251 -16.28 -16.91 -9.36
C LYS A 251 -16.10 -15.62 -10.15
N ILE A 252 -14.97 -14.93 -10.00
CA ILE A 252 -14.69 -13.65 -10.68
C ILE A 252 -14.43 -13.84 -12.18
N ALA A 253 -13.86 -14.97 -12.59
CA ALA A 253 -13.59 -15.29 -13.99
C ALA A 253 -14.84 -15.67 -14.82
N ARG A 254 -16.05 -15.65 -14.22
CA ARG A 254 -17.30 -15.84 -14.95
C ARG A 254 -17.64 -14.68 -15.87
N LYS A 255 -17.07 -13.52 -15.62
CA LYS A 255 -17.19 -12.32 -16.45
C LYS A 255 -15.81 -11.88 -16.94
N LYS A 256 -15.80 -11.01 -17.94
CA LYS A 256 -14.60 -10.39 -18.50
C LYS A 256 -14.60 -8.92 -18.14
N TYR A 257 -13.42 -8.37 -17.95
CA TYR A 257 -13.22 -7.00 -17.50
C TYR A 257 -12.59 -6.17 -18.61
N LYS A 258 -13.19 -5.03 -18.93
CA LYS A 258 -12.64 -4.07 -19.89
C LYS A 258 -11.49 -3.24 -19.29
N MET A 259 -11.51 -3.11 -17.96
CA MET A 259 -10.47 -2.42 -17.20
C MET A 259 -10.00 -3.31 -16.05
N LEU A 260 -8.68 -3.45 -15.90
CA LEU A 260 -8.04 -4.11 -14.78
C LEU A 260 -7.04 -3.14 -14.16
N ALA A 261 -7.07 -2.97 -12.84
CA ALA A 261 -6.09 -2.22 -12.09
C ALA A 261 -5.42 -3.11 -11.03
N ALA A 262 -4.13 -2.89 -10.79
CA ALA A 262 -3.42 -3.45 -9.65
C ALA A 262 -2.24 -2.55 -9.27
N ASN A 263 -2.24 -2.07 -8.04
CA ASN A 263 -1.14 -1.27 -7.47
C ASN A 263 -0.53 -2.02 -6.29
N ILE A 264 0.29 -3.04 -6.61
CA ILE A 264 0.85 -4.00 -5.66
C ILE A 264 2.31 -4.33 -6.00
N VAL A 265 3.03 -4.99 -5.08
CA VAL A 265 4.45 -5.27 -5.22
C VAL A 265 4.80 -6.16 -6.42
N ALA A 266 5.99 -5.96 -6.99
CA ALA A 266 6.45 -6.56 -8.24
C ALA A 266 6.37 -8.10 -8.30
N ASP A 267 6.72 -8.81 -7.21
CA ASP A 267 6.68 -10.28 -7.20
C ASP A 267 5.27 -10.84 -7.30
N VAL A 268 4.32 -10.20 -6.63
CA VAL A 268 2.90 -10.55 -6.68
C VAL A 268 2.34 -10.28 -8.08
N LEU A 269 2.66 -9.13 -8.69
CA LEU A 269 2.27 -8.82 -10.08
C LEU A 269 2.76 -9.87 -11.06
N LYS A 270 4.03 -10.30 -10.96
CA LYS A 270 4.58 -11.34 -11.83
C LYS A 270 3.83 -12.67 -11.70
N ALA A 271 3.49 -13.07 -10.47
CA ALA A 271 2.71 -14.28 -10.22
C ALA A 271 1.27 -14.18 -10.78
N MET A 272 0.68 -12.97 -10.73
CA MET A 272 -0.70 -12.73 -11.18
C MET A 272 -0.84 -12.55 -12.69
N ALA A 273 0.23 -12.28 -13.45
CA ALA A 273 0.14 -12.01 -14.89
C ALA A 273 -0.67 -13.06 -15.70
N PRO A 274 -0.54 -14.39 -15.49
CA PRO A 274 -1.34 -15.39 -16.18
C PRO A 274 -2.84 -15.35 -15.81
N TYR A 275 -3.17 -14.93 -14.58
CA TYR A 275 -4.55 -14.78 -14.10
C TYR A 275 -5.18 -13.53 -14.72
N PHE A 276 -4.46 -12.42 -14.75
CA PHE A 276 -4.93 -11.18 -15.39
C PHE A 276 -5.27 -11.40 -16.87
N LYS A 277 -4.46 -12.20 -17.58
CA LYS A 277 -4.75 -12.57 -18.98
C LYS A 277 -6.09 -13.28 -19.12
N LYS A 278 -6.49 -14.10 -18.14
CA LYS A 278 -7.77 -14.81 -18.17
C LYS A 278 -8.94 -13.91 -17.79
N LEU A 279 -8.73 -12.87 -16.99
CA LEU A 279 -9.76 -11.95 -16.53
C LEU A 279 -10.03 -10.83 -17.54
N LEU A 280 -8.98 -10.29 -18.17
CA LEU A 280 -9.13 -9.18 -19.11
C LEU A 280 -9.88 -9.60 -20.39
N ASP A 281 -10.72 -8.71 -20.88
CA ASP A 281 -11.38 -8.86 -22.18
C ASP A 281 -10.36 -8.71 -23.33
N ASP A 282 -10.66 -9.25 -24.52
CA ASP A 282 -9.74 -9.21 -25.67
C ASP A 282 -9.42 -7.79 -26.12
N ASP A 283 -10.35 -6.84 -25.97
CA ASP A 283 -10.16 -5.42 -26.24
C ASP A 283 -10.01 -4.57 -24.96
N GLY A 284 -9.76 -5.23 -23.82
CA GLY A 284 -9.59 -4.61 -22.52
C GLY A 284 -8.20 -4.02 -22.30
N TYR A 285 -8.11 -3.19 -21.27
CA TYR A 285 -6.88 -2.53 -20.83
C TYR A 285 -6.57 -2.83 -19.38
N ALA A 286 -5.29 -2.89 -19.06
CA ALA A 286 -4.84 -3.03 -17.68
C ALA A 286 -3.84 -1.94 -17.31
N VAL A 287 -3.88 -1.52 -16.05
CA VAL A 287 -2.86 -0.68 -15.43
C VAL A 287 -2.27 -1.41 -14.22
N ILE A 288 -0.95 -1.49 -14.18
CA ILE A 288 -0.22 -2.07 -13.05
C ILE A 288 0.82 -1.08 -12.54
N SER A 289 0.99 -1.01 -11.23
CA SER A 289 1.97 -0.18 -10.53
C SER A 289 2.32 -0.78 -9.16
N GLY A 290 3.00 -0.02 -8.29
CA GLY A 290 3.61 -0.55 -7.08
C GLY A 290 4.99 -1.15 -7.38
N ILE A 291 5.59 -0.74 -8.50
CA ILE A 291 6.83 -1.28 -9.05
C ILE A 291 7.93 -0.25 -8.86
N ILE A 292 8.98 -0.55 -8.10
CA ILE A 292 10.19 0.28 -8.08
C ILE A 292 10.85 0.21 -9.45
N SER A 293 11.37 1.36 -9.94
CA SER A 293 11.82 1.49 -11.34
C SER A 293 12.90 0.48 -11.73
N GLU A 294 13.77 0.06 -10.80
CA GLU A 294 14.80 -0.96 -11.01
C GLU A 294 14.21 -2.34 -11.34
N ARG A 295 12.96 -2.61 -10.92
CA ARG A 295 12.26 -3.88 -11.16
C ARG A 295 11.27 -3.83 -12.33
N ALA A 296 11.11 -2.68 -12.98
CA ALA A 296 10.10 -2.47 -14.02
C ALA A 296 10.26 -3.42 -15.21
N ASP A 297 11.49 -3.67 -15.66
CA ASP A 297 11.76 -4.50 -16.83
C ASP A 297 11.42 -5.99 -16.58
N GLU A 298 11.67 -6.52 -15.38
CA GLU A 298 11.31 -7.91 -15.06
C GLU A 298 9.79 -8.12 -14.98
N VAL A 299 9.06 -7.14 -14.45
CA VAL A 299 7.59 -7.17 -14.42
C VAL A 299 7.04 -7.08 -15.84
N GLU A 300 7.53 -6.14 -16.65
CA GLU A 300 7.15 -5.98 -18.05
C GLU A 300 7.34 -7.30 -18.83
N GLN A 301 8.49 -7.96 -18.70
CA GLN A 301 8.78 -9.23 -19.38
C GLN A 301 7.81 -10.35 -18.95
N SER A 302 7.42 -10.38 -17.67
CA SER A 302 6.43 -11.34 -17.18
C SER A 302 5.07 -11.14 -17.87
N PHE A 303 4.61 -9.89 -18.00
CA PHE A 303 3.34 -9.57 -18.67
C PHE A 303 3.40 -9.80 -20.19
N LEU A 304 4.51 -9.46 -20.86
CA LEU A 304 4.71 -9.79 -22.27
C LEU A 304 4.65 -11.29 -22.50
N SER A 305 5.30 -12.08 -21.63
CA SER A 305 5.28 -13.55 -21.69
C SER A 305 3.89 -14.14 -21.44
N ALA A 306 3.05 -13.48 -20.64
CA ALA A 306 1.66 -13.86 -20.41
C ALA A 306 0.71 -13.47 -21.58
N GLY A 307 1.21 -12.78 -22.62
CA GLY A 307 0.43 -12.40 -23.81
C GLY A 307 -0.21 -11.02 -23.70
N PHE A 308 0.40 -10.08 -22.98
CA PHE A 308 0.07 -8.67 -23.02
C PHE A 308 0.99 -7.91 -23.97
N SER A 309 0.60 -6.72 -24.36
CA SER A 309 1.44 -5.73 -25.01
C SER A 309 1.42 -4.42 -24.23
N VAL A 310 2.58 -3.78 -24.15
CA VAL A 310 2.72 -2.47 -23.48
C VAL A 310 2.17 -1.39 -24.41
N VAL A 311 1.25 -0.59 -23.89
CA VAL A 311 0.75 0.62 -24.56
C VAL A 311 1.61 1.82 -24.19
N GLU A 312 1.90 1.96 -22.90
CA GLU A 312 2.71 3.05 -22.35
C GLU A 312 3.36 2.59 -21.02
N LYS A 313 4.54 3.10 -20.74
CA LYS A 313 5.23 2.93 -19.46
C LYS A 313 5.68 4.31 -18.97
N LYS A 314 5.44 4.62 -17.70
CA LYS A 314 5.78 5.90 -17.09
C LYS A 314 6.53 5.68 -15.78
N ASP A 315 7.68 6.33 -15.68
CA ASP A 315 8.50 6.38 -14.47
C ASP A 315 8.40 7.77 -13.83
N THR A 316 8.22 7.80 -12.52
CA THR A 316 8.18 9.03 -11.75
C THR A 316 8.65 8.75 -10.32
N ASP A 317 9.59 9.54 -9.82
CA ASP A 317 10.11 9.47 -8.44
C ASP A 317 10.54 8.06 -8.00
N GLY A 318 11.17 7.29 -8.91
CA GLY A 318 11.64 5.94 -8.63
C GLY A 318 10.55 4.86 -8.70
N TRP A 319 9.34 5.20 -9.15
CA TRP A 319 8.21 4.29 -9.30
C TRP A 319 7.73 4.21 -10.74
N THR A 320 7.34 3.00 -11.14
CA THR A 320 6.84 2.74 -12.51
C THR A 320 5.38 2.30 -12.49
N ALA A 321 4.63 2.81 -13.46
CA ALA A 321 3.35 2.24 -13.87
C ALA A 321 3.39 1.81 -15.32
N ILE A 322 2.74 0.70 -15.64
CA ILE A 322 2.68 0.11 -16.98
C ILE A 322 1.22 0.03 -17.42
N PHE A 323 0.92 0.63 -18.55
CA PHE A 323 -0.36 0.55 -19.23
C PHE A 323 -0.29 -0.55 -20.29
N LEU A 324 -1.19 -1.51 -20.19
CA LEU A 324 -1.18 -2.78 -20.92
C LEU A 324 -2.49 -2.99 -21.68
N ARG A 325 -2.44 -3.84 -22.70
CA ARG A 325 -3.61 -4.44 -23.36
C ARG A 325 -3.31 -5.89 -23.74
N HIS A 326 -4.32 -6.63 -24.17
CA HIS A 326 -4.11 -7.90 -24.84
C HIS A 326 -3.17 -7.74 -26.06
N ALA A 327 -2.24 -8.70 -26.25
CA ALA A 327 -1.35 -8.76 -27.43
C ALA A 327 -2.12 -9.27 -28.64
#